data_173c1af0901ba8374c5d150938a5eea6
#
_entry.id   173c1af0901ba8374c5d150938a5eea6
#
_cell.length_a   1.000
_cell.length_b   1.000
_cell.length_c   1.000
_cell.angle_alpha   90.00
_cell.angle_beta   90.00
_cell.angle_gamma   90.00
#
_symmetry.space_group_name_H-M   'P 1'
#
loop_
_entity.id
_entity.type
_entity.pdbx_description
1 polymer ?
#
loop_
_entity_poly.entity_id
_entity_poly.type
_entity_poly.pdbx_seq_one_letter_code
_entity_poly.pdbx_strand_id
1 'polypeptide(L)' 'MAIHLTPTELGREAGMHRRDVIAKCMELGVPIFQGRIDKTLFLSSVKEMQDKREYAKTG' A
#
# COMPACT_ATOMS: atom_id res chain seq x y z
N MET A 1 -2.72 16.75 1.41
CA MET A 1 -4.08 16.25 1.25
C MET A 1 -4.10 14.76 1.08
N ALA A 2 -4.99 14.08 1.75
CA ALA A 2 -5.12 12.64 1.60
C ALA A 2 -5.90 12.31 0.32
N ILE A 3 -5.36 11.43 -0.49
CA ILE A 3 -6.01 10.96 -1.71
C ILE A 3 -6.53 9.55 -1.45
N HIS A 4 -7.82 9.38 -1.59
CA HIS A 4 -8.47 8.08 -1.37
C HIS A 4 -8.84 7.45 -2.71
N LEU A 5 -8.33 6.26 -2.95
CA LEU A 5 -8.58 5.52 -4.19
C LEU A 5 -9.18 4.16 -3.89
N THR A 6 -9.96 3.65 -4.84
CA THR A 6 -10.44 2.28 -4.74
C THR A 6 -9.25 1.33 -4.94
N PRO A 7 -9.35 0.07 -4.47
CA PRO A 7 -8.27 -0.90 -4.70
C PRO A 7 -7.92 -1.07 -6.17
N THR A 8 -8.91 -1.00 -7.05
CA THR A 8 -8.68 -1.11 -8.49
C THR A 8 -7.86 0.06 -9.01
N GLU A 9 -8.22 1.28 -8.61
CA GLU A 9 -7.49 2.48 -9.01
C GLU A 9 -6.07 2.48 -8.47
N LEU A 10 -5.92 2.13 -7.22
CA LEU A 10 -4.61 2.08 -6.57
C LEU A 10 -3.73 1.01 -7.21
N GLY A 11 -4.32 -0.12 -7.55
CA GLY A 11 -3.60 -1.19 -8.23
C GLY A 11 -3.07 -0.75 -9.58
N ARG A 12 -3.86 0.01 -10.33
CA ARG A 12 -3.43 0.54 -11.63
C ARG A 12 -2.22 1.45 -11.47
N GLU A 13 -2.23 2.31 -10.46
CA GLU A 13 -1.12 3.21 -10.24
C GLU A 13 0.12 2.51 -9.72
N ALA A 14 -0.07 1.48 -8.91
CA ALA A 14 1.04 0.74 -8.31
C ALA A 14 1.50 -0.46 -9.14
N GLY A 15 0.82 -0.74 -10.24
CA GLY A 15 1.15 -1.90 -11.06
C GLY A 15 0.80 -3.22 -10.40
N MET A 16 -0.27 -3.23 -9.62
CA MET A 16 -0.72 -4.41 -8.86
C MET A 16 -2.16 -4.77 -9.19
N HIS A 17 -2.51 -6.01 -8.95
CA HIS A 17 -3.90 -6.43 -9.05
C HIS A 17 -4.68 -5.94 -7.84
N ARG A 18 -5.99 -5.75 -8.02
CA ARG A 18 -6.89 -5.33 -6.94
C ARG A 18 -6.72 -6.23 -5.71
N ARG A 19 -6.66 -7.51 -5.94
CA ARG A 19 -6.51 -8.51 -4.87
C ARG A 19 -5.21 -8.29 -4.09
N ASP A 20 -4.14 -8.01 -4.80
CA ASP A 20 -2.84 -7.80 -4.18
C ASP A 20 -2.81 -6.51 -3.36
N VAL A 21 -3.50 -5.47 -3.83
CA VAL A 21 -3.61 -4.22 -3.08
C VAL A 21 -4.31 -4.46 -1.75
N ILE A 22 -5.41 -5.20 -1.77
CA ILE A 22 -6.17 -5.50 -0.56
C ILE A 22 -5.32 -6.31 0.41
N ALA A 23 -4.63 -7.33 -0.09
CA ALA A 23 -3.76 -8.17 0.73
C ALA A 23 -2.64 -7.34 1.35
N LYS A 24 -2.06 -6.44 0.58
CA LYS A 24 -0.99 -5.59 1.06
C LYS A 24 -1.49 -4.63 2.14
N CYS A 25 -2.69 -4.09 1.99
CA CYS A 25 -3.28 -3.24 3.01
C CYS A 25 -3.44 -3.99 4.34
N MET A 26 -3.87 -5.23 4.28
CA MET A 26 -4.01 -6.05 5.48
C MET A 26 -2.65 -6.33 6.12
N GLU A 27 -1.66 -6.62 5.30
CA GLU A 27 -0.32 -6.91 5.76
C GLU A 27 0.33 -5.68 6.42
N LEU A 28 0.14 -4.51 5.83
CA LEU A 28 0.75 -3.27 6.30
C LEU A 28 -0.08 -2.58 7.39
N GLY A 29 -1.30 -3.03 7.63
CA GLY A 29 -2.18 -2.40 8.57
C GLY A 29 -2.78 -1.10 8.05
N VAL A 30 -2.84 -0.94 6.73
CA VAL A 30 -3.46 0.24 6.12
C VAL A 30 -4.97 0.05 6.11
N PRO A 31 -5.74 0.95 6.74
CA PRO A 31 -7.19 0.79 6.80
C PRO A 31 -7.85 1.05 5.45
N ILE A 32 -8.87 0.26 5.17
CA ILE A 32 -9.72 0.46 4.00
C ILE A 32 -11.02 1.05 4.50
N PHE A 33 -11.29 2.30 4.15
CA PHE A 33 -12.46 3.02 4.63
C PHE A 33 -13.46 3.22 3.50
N GLN A 34 -14.67 2.70 3.68
CA GLN A 34 -15.73 2.78 2.67
C GLN A 34 -15.28 2.30 1.30
N GLY A 35 -14.49 1.24 1.27
CA GLY A 35 -13.97 0.67 0.03
C GLY A 35 -12.87 1.48 -0.64
N ARG A 36 -12.30 2.44 0.08
CA ARG A 36 -11.22 3.28 -0.45
C ARG A 36 -10.01 3.25 0.48
N ILE A 37 -8.85 3.43 -0.12
CA ILE A 37 -7.57 3.36 0.56
C ILE A 37 -6.86 4.70 0.46
N ASP A 38 -6.26 5.15 1.55
CA ASP A 38 -5.44 6.36 1.54
C ASP A 38 -4.15 6.07 0.77
N LYS A 39 -4.04 6.64 -0.41
CA LYS A 39 -2.89 6.43 -1.30
C LYS A 39 -1.58 6.82 -0.62
N THR A 40 -1.55 7.97 0.02
CA THR A 40 -0.34 8.46 0.68
C THR A 40 0.12 7.50 1.76
N LEU A 41 -0.81 7.05 2.59
CA LEU A 41 -0.49 6.11 3.66
C LEU A 41 -0.03 4.77 3.10
N PHE A 42 -0.70 4.29 2.05
CA PHE A 42 -0.33 3.03 1.41
C PHE A 42 1.10 3.09 0.86
N LEU A 43 1.41 4.13 0.11
CA LEU A 43 2.74 4.28 -0.48
C LEU A 43 3.83 4.47 0.57
N SER A 44 3.55 5.23 1.62
CA SER A 44 4.48 5.42 2.72
C SER A 44 4.76 4.10 3.44
N SER A 45 3.71 3.31 3.67
CA SER A 45 3.85 2.02 4.36
C SER A 45 4.65 1.03 3.51
N VAL A 46 4.39 1.00 2.21
CA VAL A 46 5.15 0.13 1.30
C VAL A 46 6.61 0.53 1.27
N LYS A 47 6.87 1.83 1.22
CA LYS A 47 8.24 2.35 1.19
C LYS A 47 8.99 1.98 2.48
N GLU A 48 8.35 2.13 3.62
CA GLU A 48 8.95 1.74 4.90
C GLU A 48 9.31 0.26 4.93
N MET A 49 8.42 -0.56 4.42
CA MET A 49 8.66 -1.99 4.37
C MET A 49 9.84 -2.34 3.47
N GLN A 50 9.94 -1.67 2.33
CA GLN A 50 11.06 -1.86 1.41
C GLN A 50 12.37 -1.41 2.02
N ASP A 51 12.36 -0.26 2.69
CA ASP A 51 13.55 0.25 3.37
C ASP A 51 14.03 -0.72 4.45
N LYS A 52 13.11 -1.27 5.21
CA LYS A 52 13.43 -2.26 6.24
C LYS A 52 14.02 -3.53 5.64
N ARG A 53 13.50 -3.96 4.49
CA ARG A 53 14.02 -5.14 3.81
C ARG A 53 15.43 -4.92 3.33
N GLU A 54 15.71 -3.77 2.74
CA GLU A 54 17.04 -3.43 2.29
C GLU A 54 18.03 -3.38 3.45
N TYR A 55 17.61 -2.78 4.55
CA TYR A 55 18.43 -2.68 5.74
C TYR A 55 18.74 -4.07 6.31
N ALA A 56 17.76 -4.94 6.37
CA ALA A 56 17.97 -6.30 6.86
C ALA A 56 18.87 -7.11 5.93
N LYS A 57 18.83 -6.81 4.64
CA LYS A 57 19.60 -7.52 3.64
C LYS A 57 21.08 -7.17 3.70
N THR A 58 21.38 -5.94 4.06
CA THR A 58 22.77 -5.47 4.15
C THR A 58 23.40 -5.74 5.51
N GLY A 59 22.58 -6.03 6.49
CA GLY A 59 23.03 -6.41 7.82
C GLY A 59 23.18 -7.90 7.92
#